data_9b365d652817df784b05bd75bd45f516
#
_entry.id   9b365d652817df784b05bd75bd45f516
#
_cell.length_a   1.000
_cell.length_b   1.000
_cell.length_c   1.000
_cell.angle_alpha   90.00
_cell.angle_beta   90.00
_cell.angle_gamma   90.00
#
_symmetry.space_group_name_H-M   'P 1'
#
loop_
_entity.id
_entity.type
_entity.pdbx_description
1 polymer ?
#
loop_
_entity_poly.entity_id
_entity_poly.type
_entity_poly.pdbx_seq_one_letter_code
_entity_poly.pdbx_strand_id
1 'polypeptide(L)'
;MTKRSTEQIRLYGEFIRRKRLALLFSLLITLLASLYAVGVGSINIPFSELIRTLIGKGDSLSQTAIINIRLPRVVAAILVGAALASAGAVMQCVLRNPLASASTLGVSQGAAFGAAVGIVVFGGGVVNSATATSDITINNPYIVTVCAFVCGSISSIVIIAISQIKKNIGPGGLILAGVALSSLFSGGSTLLQYFTDDTKLGAIVFWTFGNLGSASWRDLLILALVLAAALIYFMFNRWNYNAMESGADTAKSLGVNTRSVMLVSMGICSVLSAVAVSFVGIISFVGLVAPHIMRRFTGNDYRFLVPGSAVAGALLLVLADTFGRSVVAPVILPIGALTAFLGAPMFLFLLFKGVKNT
;
A
#
# COMPACT_ATOMS: atom_id res chain seq x y z
N MET A 1 34.43 15.60 30.25
CA MET A 1 33.15 14.86 30.01
C MET A 1 32.89 13.98 31.22
N THR A 2 31.75 14.16 31.90
CA THR A 2 31.43 13.40 33.11
C THR A 2 31.09 11.94 32.75
N LYS A 3 31.43 10.97 33.64
CA LYS A 3 31.11 9.52 33.47
C LYS A 3 29.64 9.32 33.05
N ARG A 4 28.73 10.16 33.51
CA ARG A 4 27.28 10.15 33.22
C ARG A 4 26.96 10.49 31.75
N SER A 5 27.74 11.39 31.12
CA SER A 5 27.55 11.74 29.69
C SER A 5 28.04 10.62 28.76
N THR A 6 29.10 9.92 29.14
CA THR A 6 29.62 8.78 28.36
C THR A 6 28.67 7.59 28.41
N GLU A 7 28.05 7.33 29.55
CA GLU A 7 27.04 6.27 29.73
C GLU A 7 25.78 6.55 28.93
N GLN A 8 25.28 7.78 28.93
CA GLN A 8 24.14 8.20 28.11
C GLN A 8 24.41 8.05 26.62
N ILE A 9 25.56 8.41 26.12
CA ILE A 9 25.97 8.24 24.72
C ILE A 9 26.01 6.75 24.36
N ARG A 10 26.51 5.90 25.24
CA ARG A 10 26.55 4.44 25.03
C ARG A 10 25.13 3.86 24.95
N LEU A 11 24.24 4.19 25.89
CA LEU A 11 22.84 3.75 25.90
C LEU A 11 22.09 4.18 24.63
N TYR A 12 22.31 5.42 24.20
CA TYR A 12 21.74 5.91 22.94
C TYR A 12 22.29 5.14 21.73
N GLY A 13 23.57 4.83 21.70
CA GLY A 13 24.20 4.03 20.65
C GLY A 13 23.61 2.61 20.58
N GLU A 14 23.40 1.97 21.71
CA GLU A 14 22.77 0.63 21.82
C GLU A 14 21.32 0.66 21.33
N PHE A 15 20.57 1.70 21.69
CA PHE A 15 19.20 1.90 21.25
C PHE A 15 19.08 2.05 19.72
N ILE A 16 19.95 2.86 19.11
CA ILE A 16 20.02 3.01 17.65
C ILE A 16 20.45 1.70 16.97
N ARG A 17 21.42 0.99 17.55
CA ARG A 17 21.86 -0.31 17.02
C ARG A 17 20.72 -1.33 17.00
N ARG A 18 19.92 -1.42 18.04
CA ARG A 18 18.73 -2.30 18.08
C ARG A 18 17.72 -1.97 16.96
N LYS A 19 17.47 -0.70 16.71
CA LYS A 19 16.58 -0.27 15.61
C LYS A 19 17.13 -0.64 14.24
N ARG A 20 18.45 -0.45 14.00
CA ARG A 20 19.09 -0.86 12.75
C ARG A 20 19.05 -2.37 12.55
N LEU A 21 19.31 -3.14 13.61
CA LEU A 21 19.22 -4.60 13.56
C LEU A 21 17.81 -5.07 13.26
N ALA A 22 16.78 -4.46 13.84
CA ALA A 22 15.39 -4.77 13.53
C ALA A 22 15.05 -4.52 12.06
N LEU A 23 15.52 -3.41 11.47
CA LEU A 23 15.36 -3.12 10.05
C LEU A 23 16.08 -4.14 9.16
N LEU A 24 17.34 -4.46 9.47
CA LEU A 24 18.13 -5.44 8.70
C LEU A 24 17.49 -6.83 8.78
N PHE A 25 17.03 -7.23 9.96
CA PHE A 25 16.34 -8.50 10.17
C PHE A 25 15.03 -8.57 9.40
N SER A 26 14.20 -7.52 9.45
CA SER A 26 12.96 -7.46 8.68
C SER A 26 13.21 -7.48 7.16
N LEU A 27 14.27 -6.80 6.69
CA LEU A 27 14.67 -6.84 5.28
C LEU A 27 15.12 -8.25 4.87
N LEU A 28 15.93 -8.92 5.69
CA LEU A 28 16.37 -10.28 5.44
C LEU A 28 15.18 -11.24 5.34
N ILE A 29 14.24 -11.16 6.28
CA ILE A 29 13.01 -11.98 6.24
C ILE A 29 12.21 -11.71 4.96
N THR A 30 12.08 -10.43 4.57
CA THR A 30 11.36 -10.05 3.35
C THR A 30 12.03 -10.64 2.11
N LEU A 31 13.35 -10.61 2.02
CA LEU A 31 14.10 -11.21 0.92
C LEU A 31 13.91 -12.73 0.88
N LEU A 32 14.03 -13.42 2.02
CA LEU A 32 13.82 -14.86 2.10
C LEU A 32 12.39 -15.25 1.74
N ALA A 33 11.39 -14.52 2.25
CA ALA A 33 9.98 -14.72 1.91
C ALA A 33 9.72 -14.48 0.42
N SER A 34 10.36 -13.49 -0.19
CA SER A 34 10.23 -13.20 -1.62
C SER A 34 10.84 -14.30 -2.49
N LEU A 35 12.00 -14.81 -2.12
CA LEU A 35 12.63 -15.97 -2.80
C LEU A 35 11.73 -17.21 -2.70
N TYR A 36 11.19 -17.49 -1.52
CA TYR A 36 10.24 -18.56 -1.32
C TYR A 36 8.97 -18.37 -2.18
N ALA A 37 8.43 -17.15 -2.21
CA ALA A 37 7.22 -16.81 -2.96
C ALA A 37 7.37 -16.99 -4.49
N VAL A 38 8.56 -16.76 -5.04
CA VAL A 38 8.85 -17.05 -6.45
C VAL A 38 8.88 -18.55 -6.73
N GLY A 39 9.36 -19.38 -5.77
CA GLY A 39 9.37 -20.84 -5.90
C GLY A 39 7.98 -21.47 -5.82
N VAL A 40 7.08 -20.92 -5.01
CA VAL A 40 5.76 -21.48 -4.72
C VAL A 40 4.72 -21.04 -5.76
N GLY A 41 3.92 -21.98 -6.25
CA GLY A 41 2.81 -21.72 -7.20
C GLY A 41 2.15 -23.02 -7.63
N SER A 42 1.17 -22.95 -8.54
CA SER A 42 0.40 -24.09 -9.04
C SER A 42 1.26 -25.17 -9.72
N ILE A 43 2.43 -24.80 -10.25
CA ILE A 43 3.41 -25.73 -10.81
C ILE A 43 4.59 -25.79 -9.83
N ASN A 44 4.92 -26.97 -9.34
CA ASN A 44 6.09 -27.15 -8.47
C ASN A 44 7.38 -27.07 -9.30
N ILE A 45 8.12 -25.97 -9.11
CA ILE A 45 9.43 -25.79 -9.73
C ILE A 45 10.49 -26.00 -8.66
N PRO A 46 11.41 -26.99 -8.83
CA PRO A 46 12.48 -27.25 -7.87
C PRO A 46 13.37 -26.01 -7.69
N PHE A 47 13.89 -25.81 -6.48
CA PHE A 47 14.73 -24.62 -6.17
C PHE A 47 15.99 -24.56 -7.06
N SER A 48 16.53 -25.70 -7.48
CA SER A 48 17.65 -25.77 -8.44
C SER A 48 17.27 -25.19 -9.80
N GLU A 49 16.06 -25.45 -10.29
CA GLU A 49 15.56 -24.93 -11.55
C GLU A 49 15.22 -23.44 -11.45
N LEU A 50 14.75 -22.98 -10.29
CA LEU A 50 14.57 -21.56 -9.99
C LEU A 50 15.89 -20.79 -10.20
N ILE A 51 16.99 -21.27 -9.60
CA ILE A 51 18.30 -20.63 -9.73
C ILE A 51 18.79 -20.69 -11.19
N ARG A 52 18.64 -21.81 -11.87
CA ARG A 52 19.01 -21.95 -13.29
C ARG A 52 18.26 -20.97 -14.16
N THR A 53 16.96 -20.81 -13.92
CA THR A 53 16.12 -19.86 -14.69
C THR A 53 16.52 -18.43 -14.45
N LEU A 54 16.82 -18.04 -13.20
CA LEU A 54 17.28 -16.68 -12.87
C LEU A 54 18.64 -16.35 -13.51
N ILE A 55 19.49 -17.37 -13.77
CA ILE A 55 20.77 -17.21 -14.45
C ILE A 55 20.62 -17.35 -15.99
N GLY A 56 19.39 -17.48 -16.50
CA GLY A 56 19.09 -17.58 -17.94
C GLY A 56 19.34 -18.97 -18.55
N LYS A 57 19.47 -20.04 -17.72
CA LYS A 57 19.73 -21.42 -18.14
C LYS A 57 18.55 -22.36 -17.88
N GLY A 58 17.37 -21.84 -17.58
CA GLY A 58 16.16 -22.61 -17.28
C GLY A 58 15.44 -23.05 -18.56
N ASP A 59 14.58 -24.05 -18.42
CA ASP A 59 13.65 -24.50 -19.43
C ASP A 59 12.64 -23.42 -19.81
N SER A 60 12.13 -23.44 -21.07
CA SER A 60 11.22 -22.42 -21.61
C SER A 60 9.93 -22.26 -20.79
N LEU A 61 9.37 -23.35 -20.27
CA LEU A 61 8.23 -23.34 -19.37
C LEU A 61 8.57 -22.67 -18.04
N SER A 62 9.69 -23.02 -17.44
CA SER A 62 10.18 -22.42 -16.19
C SER A 62 10.51 -20.95 -16.36
N GLN A 63 11.10 -20.53 -17.49
CA GLN A 63 11.33 -19.14 -17.79
C GLN A 63 10.04 -18.34 -17.87
N THR A 64 9.05 -18.81 -18.60
CA THR A 64 7.75 -18.15 -18.72
C THR A 64 7.05 -18.04 -17.35
N ALA A 65 7.01 -19.13 -16.59
CA ALA A 65 6.36 -19.16 -15.28
C ALA A 65 7.03 -18.25 -14.25
N ILE A 66 8.38 -18.23 -14.22
CA ILE A 66 9.12 -17.47 -13.22
C ILE A 66 9.24 -16.00 -13.64
N ILE A 67 9.73 -15.71 -14.85
CA ILE A 67 10.10 -14.34 -15.25
C ILE A 67 8.86 -13.51 -15.63
N ASN A 68 7.87 -14.14 -16.30
CA ASN A 68 6.73 -13.40 -16.84
C ASN A 68 5.51 -13.41 -15.91
N ILE A 69 5.40 -14.37 -14.99
CA ILE A 69 4.22 -14.50 -14.12
C ILE A 69 4.56 -14.29 -12.64
N ARG A 70 5.51 -15.07 -12.08
CA ARG A 70 5.75 -15.07 -10.64
C ARG A 70 6.59 -13.88 -10.17
N LEU A 71 7.65 -13.57 -10.87
CA LEU A 71 8.57 -12.50 -10.50
C LEU A 71 7.90 -11.11 -10.53
N PRO A 72 7.16 -10.72 -11.61
CA PRO A 72 6.41 -9.46 -11.60
C PRO A 72 5.42 -9.39 -10.44
N ARG A 73 4.72 -10.48 -10.13
CA ARG A 73 3.75 -10.55 -9.05
C ARG A 73 4.39 -10.36 -7.67
N VAL A 74 5.54 -10.97 -7.40
CA VAL A 74 6.28 -10.79 -6.15
C VAL A 74 6.85 -9.38 -6.05
N VAL A 75 7.38 -8.85 -7.15
CA VAL A 75 7.85 -7.45 -7.19
C VAL A 75 6.68 -6.47 -6.98
N ALA A 76 5.50 -6.73 -7.57
CA ALA A 76 4.29 -5.97 -7.29
C ALA A 76 3.94 -5.99 -5.79
N ALA A 77 3.97 -7.17 -5.14
CA ALA A 77 3.71 -7.28 -3.71
C ALA A 77 4.69 -6.43 -2.88
N ILE A 78 5.98 -6.47 -3.21
CA ILE A 78 7.00 -5.66 -2.53
C ILE A 78 6.73 -4.17 -2.70
N LEU A 79 6.57 -3.71 -3.94
CA LEU A 79 6.43 -2.29 -4.24
C LEU A 79 5.11 -1.70 -3.72
N VAL A 80 3.99 -2.40 -3.91
CA VAL A 80 2.67 -1.97 -3.43
C VAL A 80 2.62 -2.00 -1.90
N GLY A 81 3.14 -3.06 -1.29
CA GLY A 81 3.22 -3.16 0.16
C GLY A 81 4.05 -2.04 0.78
N ALA A 82 5.23 -1.76 0.21
CA ALA A 82 6.09 -0.67 0.63
C ALA A 82 5.44 0.71 0.42
N ALA A 83 4.75 0.91 -0.71
CA ALA A 83 4.05 2.16 -1.03
C ALA A 83 2.93 2.46 -0.03
N LEU A 84 2.02 1.50 0.15
CA LEU A 84 0.87 1.69 1.05
C LEU A 84 1.30 1.84 2.51
N ALA A 85 2.31 1.07 2.96
CA ALA A 85 2.76 1.12 4.34
C ALA A 85 3.56 2.39 4.67
N SER A 86 4.45 2.85 3.78
CA SER A 86 5.17 4.10 3.97
C SER A 86 4.24 5.32 3.94
N ALA A 87 3.29 5.35 3.00
CA ALA A 87 2.24 6.36 2.96
C ALA A 87 1.39 6.34 4.24
N GLY A 88 1.00 5.16 4.71
CA GLY A 88 0.27 4.98 5.96
C GLY A 88 1.01 5.54 7.17
N ALA A 89 2.31 5.21 7.33
CA ALA A 89 3.14 5.72 8.42
C ALA A 89 3.17 7.26 8.48
N VAL A 90 3.34 7.89 7.32
CA VAL A 90 3.38 9.35 7.21
C VAL A 90 2.01 9.97 7.44
N MET A 91 0.92 9.39 6.88
CA MET A 91 -0.44 9.88 7.12
C MET A 91 -0.84 9.82 8.59
N GLN A 92 -0.50 8.74 9.29
CA GLN A 92 -0.74 8.62 10.73
C GLN A 92 -0.06 9.74 11.52
N CYS A 93 1.15 10.16 11.10
CA CYS A 93 1.86 11.29 11.70
C CYS A 93 1.16 12.61 11.44
N VAL A 94 0.99 12.95 10.17
CA VAL A 94 0.55 14.31 9.79
C VAL A 94 -0.91 14.56 10.15
N LEU A 95 -1.74 13.51 10.21
CA LEU A 95 -3.13 13.57 10.67
C LEU A 95 -3.27 13.25 12.16
N ARG A 96 -2.18 12.94 12.86
CA ARG A 96 -2.18 12.57 14.28
C ARG A 96 -3.26 11.58 14.66
N ASN A 97 -3.46 10.62 13.79
CA ASN A 97 -4.45 9.58 13.97
C ASN A 97 -3.87 8.24 13.53
N PRO A 98 -3.74 7.26 14.44
CA PRO A 98 -3.20 5.96 14.11
C PRO A 98 -4.07 5.17 13.12
N LEU A 99 -5.31 5.61 12.88
CA LEU A 99 -6.26 5.04 11.92
C LEU A 99 -6.16 5.68 10.53
N ALA A 100 -5.32 6.69 10.36
CA ALA A 100 -5.20 7.39 9.09
C ALA A 100 -4.43 6.55 8.07
N SER A 101 -4.97 6.50 6.86
CA SER A 101 -4.36 5.87 5.68
C SER A 101 -4.93 6.53 4.42
N ALA A 102 -4.38 6.24 3.25
CA ALA A 102 -4.93 6.73 2.00
C ALA A 102 -6.36 6.22 1.75
N SER A 103 -6.68 5.00 2.19
CA SER A 103 -8.04 4.46 2.08
C SER A 103 -9.04 5.23 2.94
N THR A 104 -8.66 5.69 4.14
CA THR A 104 -9.54 6.50 5.00
C THR A 104 -9.79 7.91 4.45
N LEU A 105 -8.95 8.39 3.53
CA LEU A 105 -9.15 9.63 2.79
C LEU A 105 -9.93 9.43 1.46
N GLY A 106 -10.50 8.24 1.25
CA GLY A 106 -11.35 7.96 0.09
C GLY A 106 -10.62 7.63 -1.21
N VAL A 107 -9.29 7.54 -1.21
CA VAL A 107 -8.49 7.24 -2.42
C VAL A 107 -8.89 5.89 -3.02
N SER A 108 -9.07 4.86 -2.21
CA SER A 108 -9.42 3.51 -2.69
C SER A 108 -10.84 3.46 -3.29
N GLN A 109 -11.81 4.13 -2.67
CA GLN A 109 -13.18 4.20 -3.20
C GLN A 109 -13.26 5.09 -4.44
N GLY A 110 -12.51 6.19 -4.46
CA GLY A 110 -12.36 7.02 -5.66
C GLY A 110 -11.76 6.23 -6.83
N ALA A 111 -10.71 5.44 -6.56
CA ALA A 111 -10.11 4.58 -7.58
C ALA A 111 -11.08 3.49 -8.08
N ALA A 112 -11.89 2.89 -7.19
CA ALA A 112 -12.92 1.91 -7.57
C ALA A 112 -14.00 2.54 -8.45
N PHE A 113 -14.46 3.73 -8.09
CA PHE A 113 -15.41 4.47 -8.93
C PHE A 113 -14.80 4.81 -10.30
N GLY A 114 -13.56 5.29 -10.32
CA GLY A 114 -12.85 5.57 -11.57
C GLY A 114 -12.68 4.33 -12.45
N ALA A 115 -12.34 3.18 -11.85
CA ALA A 115 -12.28 1.92 -12.58
C ALA A 115 -13.65 1.52 -13.16
N ALA A 116 -14.73 1.66 -12.38
CA ALA A 116 -16.08 1.41 -12.84
C ALA A 116 -16.46 2.33 -14.02
N VAL A 117 -16.12 3.61 -13.96
CA VAL A 117 -16.27 4.55 -15.10
C VAL A 117 -15.45 4.09 -16.30
N GLY A 118 -14.20 3.70 -16.10
CA GLY A 118 -13.33 3.19 -17.16
C GLY A 118 -13.91 1.95 -17.87
N ILE A 119 -14.50 1.04 -17.10
CA ILE A 119 -15.12 -0.19 -17.62
C ILE A 119 -16.44 0.11 -18.32
N VAL A 120 -17.35 0.85 -17.67
CA VAL A 120 -18.74 1.03 -18.15
C VAL A 120 -18.81 2.04 -19.28
N VAL A 121 -18.19 3.22 -19.10
CA VAL A 121 -18.32 4.36 -20.03
C VAL A 121 -17.34 4.28 -21.19
N PHE A 122 -16.09 3.90 -20.91
CA PHE A 122 -15.04 3.85 -21.91
C PHE A 122 -14.79 2.45 -22.51
N GLY A 123 -15.59 1.45 -22.12
CA GLY A 123 -15.50 0.11 -22.71
C GLY A 123 -14.25 -0.68 -22.33
N GLY A 124 -13.61 -0.34 -21.21
CA GLY A 124 -12.44 -1.03 -20.69
C GLY A 124 -12.67 -2.46 -20.21
N GLY A 125 -13.88 -2.98 -20.33
CA GLY A 125 -14.26 -4.33 -19.97
C GLY A 125 -15.03 -4.99 -21.10
N VAL A 126 -14.37 -5.72 -21.98
CA VAL A 126 -15.04 -6.54 -23.00
C VAL A 126 -14.63 -7.98 -22.83
N VAL A 127 -15.63 -8.86 -22.81
CA VAL A 127 -15.44 -10.31 -22.90
C VAL A 127 -15.17 -10.66 -24.36
N ASN A 128 -14.01 -11.22 -24.64
CA ASN A 128 -13.79 -11.93 -25.87
C ASN A 128 -14.38 -13.35 -25.72
N SER A 129 -15.62 -13.51 -26.18
CA SER A 129 -16.34 -14.79 -26.24
C SER A 129 -15.78 -15.77 -27.30
N ALA A 130 -14.50 -15.67 -27.65
CA ALA A 130 -13.91 -16.48 -28.73
C ALA A 130 -13.41 -17.88 -28.28
N THR A 131 -13.35 -18.16 -26.98
CA THR A 131 -12.97 -19.49 -26.47
C THR A 131 -13.75 -19.81 -25.21
N ALA A 132 -14.18 -21.07 -25.10
CA ALA A 132 -15.07 -21.61 -24.07
C ALA A 132 -14.53 -21.61 -22.63
N THR A 133 -13.52 -20.85 -22.33
CA THR A 133 -13.02 -20.54 -20.99
C THR A 133 -13.39 -19.10 -20.68
N SER A 134 -14.23 -18.93 -19.66
CA SER A 134 -14.81 -17.66 -19.18
C SER A 134 -13.76 -16.73 -18.53
N ASP A 135 -12.68 -16.42 -19.22
CA ASP A 135 -11.73 -15.41 -18.75
C ASP A 135 -12.22 -14.01 -19.12
N ILE A 136 -12.70 -13.29 -18.12
CA ILE A 136 -13.04 -11.87 -18.25
C ILE A 136 -11.75 -11.10 -18.41
N THR A 137 -11.36 -10.80 -19.64
CA THR A 137 -10.21 -9.95 -19.95
C THR A 137 -10.62 -8.50 -20.07
N ILE A 138 -9.95 -7.62 -19.33
CA ILE A 138 -10.14 -6.18 -19.47
C ILE A 138 -9.49 -5.74 -20.78
N ASN A 139 -10.32 -5.40 -21.77
CA ASN A 139 -9.84 -4.81 -23.02
C ASN A 139 -9.42 -3.36 -22.74
N ASN A 140 -8.20 -2.99 -23.08
CA ASN A 140 -7.58 -1.69 -22.78
C ASN A 140 -7.44 -1.37 -21.26
N PRO A 141 -6.60 -2.08 -20.52
CA PRO A 141 -6.39 -1.88 -19.09
C PRO A 141 -5.89 -0.47 -18.73
N TYR A 142 -5.24 0.22 -19.67
CA TYR A 142 -4.72 1.57 -19.44
C TYR A 142 -5.82 2.60 -19.18
N ILE A 143 -6.97 2.52 -19.84
CA ILE A 143 -8.10 3.43 -19.62
C ILE A 143 -8.62 3.23 -18.19
N VAL A 144 -8.79 1.98 -17.76
CA VAL A 144 -9.26 1.66 -16.40
C VAL A 144 -8.27 2.19 -15.37
N THR A 145 -6.98 1.96 -15.58
CA THR A 145 -5.90 2.44 -14.71
C THR A 145 -5.89 3.97 -14.60
N VAL A 146 -5.98 4.69 -15.74
CA VAL A 146 -6.01 6.16 -15.76
C VAL A 146 -7.25 6.70 -15.05
N CYS A 147 -8.44 6.16 -15.32
CA CYS A 147 -9.68 6.56 -14.66
C CYS A 147 -9.60 6.30 -13.14
N ALA A 148 -9.08 5.16 -12.71
CA ALA A 148 -8.87 4.82 -11.32
C ALA A 148 -7.89 5.79 -10.64
N PHE A 149 -6.76 6.08 -11.27
CA PHE A 149 -5.78 7.05 -10.77
C PHE A 149 -6.37 8.46 -10.63
N VAL A 150 -7.06 8.95 -11.67
CA VAL A 150 -7.65 10.29 -11.69
C VAL A 150 -8.70 10.43 -10.59
N CYS A 151 -9.67 9.51 -10.50
CA CYS A 151 -10.74 9.58 -9.49
C CYS A 151 -10.19 9.38 -8.06
N GLY A 152 -9.21 8.49 -7.87
CA GLY A 152 -8.51 8.34 -6.59
C GLY A 152 -7.76 9.61 -6.18
N SER A 153 -7.14 10.30 -7.14
CA SER A 153 -6.45 11.57 -6.90
C SER A 153 -7.41 12.72 -6.62
N ILE A 154 -8.57 12.76 -7.28
CA ILE A 154 -9.63 13.75 -7.02
C ILE A 154 -10.06 13.71 -5.56
N SER A 155 -10.23 12.53 -4.96
CA SER A 155 -10.55 12.41 -3.53
C SER A 155 -9.58 13.22 -2.67
N SER A 156 -8.30 13.07 -2.90
CA SER A 156 -7.26 13.78 -2.15
C SER A 156 -7.23 15.28 -2.42
N ILE A 157 -7.40 15.67 -3.69
CA ILE A 157 -7.47 17.08 -4.06
C ILE A 157 -8.63 17.76 -3.35
N VAL A 158 -9.80 17.13 -3.29
CA VAL A 158 -10.97 17.66 -2.58
C VAL A 158 -10.69 17.82 -1.09
N ILE A 159 -10.07 16.83 -0.44
CA ILE A 159 -9.74 16.91 0.99
C ILE A 159 -8.71 18.01 1.26
N ILE A 160 -7.68 18.13 0.43
CA ILE A 160 -6.69 19.19 0.52
C ILE A 160 -7.36 20.55 0.32
N ALA A 161 -8.27 20.70 -0.65
CA ALA A 161 -9.02 21.92 -0.87
C ALA A 161 -9.90 22.29 0.33
N ILE A 162 -10.63 21.34 0.91
CA ILE A 162 -11.42 21.54 2.14
C ILE A 162 -10.52 22.03 3.28
N SER A 163 -9.34 21.43 3.45
CA SER A 163 -8.36 21.86 4.45
C SER A 163 -7.86 23.29 4.23
N GLN A 164 -7.79 23.75 2.97
CA GLN A 164 -7.36 25.11 2.65
C GLN A 164 -8.47 26.12 2.90
N ILE A 165 -9.71 25.81 2.51
CA ILE A 165 -10.88 26.69 2.66
C ILE A 165 -11.24 26.85 4.14
N LYS A 166 -11.33 25.77 4.89
CA LYS A 166 -11.61 25.79 6.33
C LYS A 166 -10.34 25.64 7.16
N LYS A 167 -9.68 26.74 7.46
CA LYS A 167 -8.41 26.78 8.21
C LYS A 167 -8.47 26.14 9.60
N ASN A 168 -9.65 26.06 10.19
CA ASN A 168 -9.88 25.50 11.54
C ASN A 168 -10.34 24.05 11.53
N ILE A 169 -10.38 23.38 10.35
CA ILE A 169 -10.71 21.97 10.30
C ILE A 169 -9.53 21.18 10.87
N GLY A 170 -9.77 20.49 11.97
CA GLY A 170 -8.76 19.61 12.58
C GLY A 170 -8.57 18.31 11.80
N PRO A 171 -7.53 17.52 12.14
CA PRO A 171 -7.26 16.24 11.48
C PRO A 171 -8.46 15.29 11.45
N GLY A 172 -9.26 15.24 12.53
CA GLY A 172 -10.49 14.43 12.60
C GLY A 172 -11.53 14.83 11.56
N GLY A 173 -11.69 16.13 11.31
CA GLY A 173 -12.60 16.63 10.29
C GLY A 173 -12.19 16.24 8.86
N LEU A 174 -10.87 16.16 8.58
CA LEU A 174 -10.37 15.69 7.29
C LEU A 174 -10.64 14.19 7.07
N ILE A 175 -10.54 13.39 8.12
CA ILE A 175 -10.89 11.96 8.06
C ILE A 175 -12.40 11.80 7.82
N LEU A 176 -13.23 12.58 8.51
CA LEU A 176 -14.67 12.55 8.29
C LEU A 176 -15.07 12.96 6.87
N ALA A 177 -14.39 13.97 6.31
CA ALA A 177 -14.55 14.34 4.91
C ALA A 177 -14.16 13.19 3.95
N GLY A 178 -13.09 12.45 4.30
CA GLY A 178 -12.68 11.25 3.56
C GLY A 178 -13.73 10.15 3.59
N VAL A 179 -14.37 9.91 4.74
CA VAL A 179 -15.47 8.95 4.88
C VAL A 179 -16.67 9.37 4.02
N ALA A 180 -17.04 10.66 4.05
CA ALA A 180 -18.13 11.18 3.23
C ALA A 180 -17.85 11.02 1.72
N LEU A 181 -16.62 11.34 1.28
CA LEU A 181 -16.20 11.12 -0.11
C LEU A 181 -16.19 9.63 -0.48
N SER A 182 -15.75 8.77 0.42
CA SER A 182 -15.78 7.32 0.23
C SER A 182 -17.21 6.83 -0.01
N SER A 183 -18.17 7.33 0.78
CA SER A 183 -19.60 7.00 0.63
C SER A 183 -20.17 7.51 -0.69
N LEU A 184 -19.79 8.73 -1.12
CA LEU A 184 -20.18 9.30 -2.40
C LEU A 184 -19.68 8.44 -3.58
N PHE A 185 -18.40 8.10 -3.59
CA PHE A 185 -17.82 7.25 -4.65
C PHE A 185 -18.40 5.83 -4.64
N SER A 186 -18.64 5.27 -3.45
CA SER A 186 -19.28 3.95 -3.31
C SER A 186 -20.70 3.97 -3.87
N GLY A 187 -21.50 4.99 -3.54
CA GLY A 187 -22.84 5.18 -4.09
C GLY A 187 -22.83 5.35 -5.61
N GLY A 188 -21.89 6.15 -6.14
CA GLY A 188 -21.69 6.30 -7.58
C GLY A 188 -21.31 4.99 -8.26
N SER A 189 -20.43 4.20 -7.65
CA SER A 189 -20.07 2.86 -8.15
C SER A 189 -21.27 1.92 -8.18
N THR A 190 -22.09 1.93 -7.13
CA THR A 190 -23.32 1.12 -7.05
C THR A 190 -24.32 1.51 -8.14
N LEU A 191 -24.49 2.81 -8.41
CA LEU A 191 -25.35 3.26 -9.51
C LEU A 191 -24.84 2.79 -10.88
N LEU A 192 -23.52 2.89 -11.14
CA LEU A 192 -22.94 2.36 -12.37
C LEU A 192 -23.15 0.85 -12.51
N GLN A 193 -22.98 0.09 -11.41
CA GLN A 193 -23.20 -1.35 -11.37
C GLN A 193 -24.66 -1.72 -11.63
N TYR A 194 -25.61 -0.93 -11.14
CA TYR A 194 -27.05 -1.16 -11.32
C TYR A 194 -27.49 -1.02 -12.79
N PHE A 195 -26.92 -0.07 -13.52
CA PHE A 195 -27.29 0.20 -14.92
C PHE A 195 -26.44 -0.52 -15.96
N THR A 196 -25.48 -1.35 -15.53
CA THR A 196 -24.56 -2.03 -16.45
C THR A 196 -24.96 -3.48 -16.71
N ASP A 197 -24.40 -4.08 -17.76
CA ASP A 197 -24.56 -5.50 -18.06
C ASP A 197 -23.74 -6.39 -17.11
N ASP A 198 -24.14 -7.68 -17.00
CA ASP A 198 -23.52 -8.65 -16.08
C ASP A 198 -22.04 -8.84 -16.34
N THR A 199 -21.61 -8.71 -17.55
CA THR A 199 -20.21 -8.86 -17.96
C THR A 199 -19.32 -7.76 -17.40
N LYS A 200 -19.73 -6.50 -17.57
CA LYS A 200 -19.03 -5.35 -17.01
C LYS A 200 -19.14 -5.32 -15.49
N LEU A 201 -20.30 -5.74 -14.95
CA LEU A 201 -20.48 -5.93 -13.51
C LEU A 201 -19.42 -6.88 -12.96
N GLY A 202 -19.23 -8.05 -13.57
CA GLY A 202 -18.20 -9.00 -13.22
C GLY A 202 -16.79 -8.36 -13.25
N ALA A 203 -16.48 -7.60 -14.32
CA ALA A 203 -15.19 -6.93 -14.46
C ALA A 203 -14.93 -5.89 -13.33
N ILE A 204 -15.96 -5.11 -12.95
CA ILE A 204 -15.85 -4.15 -11.83
C ILE A 204 -15.57 -4.90 -10.52
N VAL A 205 -16.32 -5.97 -10.24
CA VAL A 205 -16.16 -6.77 -9.03
C VAL A 205 -14.76 -7.39 -8.96
N PHE A 206 -14.28 -8.01 -10.05
CA PHE A 206 -12.92 -8.57 -10.12
C PHE A 206 -11.84 -7.51 -9.91
N TRP A 207 -12.02 -6.30 -10.45
CA TRP A 207 -11.07 -5.21 -10.24
C TRP A 207 -11.00 -4.80 -8.76
N THR A 208 -12.17 -4.74 -8.07
CA THR A 208 -12.23 -4.37 -6.64
C THR A 208 -11.60 -5.42 -5.72
N PHE A 209 -11.51 -6.66 -6.15
CA PHE A 209 -10.86 -7.73 -5.39
C PHE A 209 -9.35 -7.55 -5.23
N GLY A 210 -8.73 -6.79 -6.12
CA GLY A 210 -7.29 -6.60 -6.17
C GLY A 210 -6.53 -7.81 -6.70
N ASN A 211 -5.60 -7.58 -7.61
CA ASN A 211 -4.78 -8.61 -8.23
C ASN A 211 -3.35 -8.12 -8.46
N LEU A 212 -2.39 -8.69 -7.78
CA LEU A 212 -0.97 -8.36 -7.95
C LEU A 212 -0.40 -8.85 -9.29
N GLY A 213 -1.06 -9.82 -9.93
CA GLY A 213 -0.64 -10.34 -11.23
C GLY A 213 -1.09 -9.50 -12.43
N SER A 214 -1.89 -8.44 -12.22
CA SER A 214 -2.33 -7.53 -13.29
C SER A 214 -1.26 -6.53 -13.71
N ALA A 215 -0.28 -6.24 -12.85
CA ALA A 215 0.74 -5.23 -13.10
C ALA A 215 1.83 -5.76 -14.05
N SER A 216 2.05 -5.02 -15.14
CA SER A 216 3.15 -5.25 -16.08
C SER A 216 4.49 -4.73 -15.54
N TRP A 217 5.61 -5.13 -16.12
CA TRP A 217 6.93 -4.59 -15.77
C TRP A 217 7.01 -3.07 -15.91
N ARG A 218 6.29 -2.49 -16.88
CA ARG A 218 6.21 -1.04 -17.07
C ARG A 218 5.48 -0.37 -15.89
N ASP A 219 4.38 -0.94 -15.44
CA ASP A 219 3.60 -0.43 -14.30
C ASP A 219 4.43 -0.51 -13.01
N LEU A 220 5.17 -1.61 -12.84
CA LEU A 220 6.10 -1.79 -11.71
C LEU A 220 7.23 -0.77 -11.73
N LEU A 221 7.77 -0.44 -12.89
CA LEU A 221 8.79 0.61 -13.02
C LEU A 221 8.23 1.98 -12.64
N ILE A 222 7.02 2.33 -13.11
CA ILE A 222 6.35 3.58 -12.75
C ILE A 222 6.13 3.65 -11.22
N LEU A 223 5.60 2.58 -10.65
CA LEU A 223 5.38 2.51 -9.20
C LEU A 223 6.69 2.61 -8.41
N ALA A 224 7.76 1.95 -8.87
CA ALA A 224 9.08 2.01 -8.24
C ALA A 224 9.65 3.43 -8.25
N LEU A 225 9.52 4.16 -9.36
CA LEU A 225 9.97 5.56 -9.48
C LEU A 225 9.16 6.49 -8.55
N VAL A 226 7.83 6.34 -8.52
CA VAL A 226 6.97 7.13 -7.64
C VAL A 226 7.25 6.82 -6.17
N LEU A 227 7.42 5.54 -5.82
CA LEU A 227 7.80 5.11 -4.48
C LEU A 227 9.15 5.68 -4.06
N ALA A 228 10.16 5.60 -4.93
CA ALA A 228 11.49 6.14 -4.65
C ALA A 228 11.43 7.66 -4.40
N ALA A 229 10.75 8.41 -5.24
CA ALA A 229 10.56 9.85 -5.07
C ALA A 229 9.83 10.18 -3.75
N ALA A 230 8.77 9.43 -3.42
CA ALA A 230 8.06 9.58 -2.16
C ALA A 230 8.93 9.27 -0.94
N LEU A 231 9.68 8.15 -0.96
CA LEU A 231 10.59 7.78 0.13
C LEU A 231 11.71 8.81 0.32
N ILE A 232 12.26 9.35 -0.76
CA ILE A 232 13.25 10.44 -0.69
C ILE A 232 12.63 11.65 0.03
N TYR A 233 11.44 12.09 -0.39
CA TYR A 233 10.75 13.21 0.27
C TYR A 233 10.47 12.91 1.76
N PHE A 234 9.97 11.73 2.09
CA PHE A 234 9.69 11.33 3.48
C PHE A 234 10.97 11.32 4.32
N MET A 235 12.07 10.84 3.78
CA MET A 235 13.36 10.81 4.48
C MET A 235 13.97 12.22 4.65
N PHE A 236 13.75 13.15 3.73
CA PHE A 236 14.11 14.56 3.93
C PHE A 236 13.29 15.18 5.06
N ASN A 237 12.01 14.86 5.16
CA ASN A 237 11.10 15.42 6.17
C ASN A 237 11.07 14.63 7.50
N ARG A 238 11.91 13.61 7.69
CA ARG A 238 11.91 12.75 8.88
C ARG A 238 11.99 13.51 10.21
N TRP A 239 12.73 14.61 10.25
CA TRP A 239 12.85 15.44 11.45
C TRP A 239 11.60 16.27 11.71
N ASN A 240 10.95 16.76 10.65
CA ASN A 240 9.68 17.46 10.75
C ASN A 240 8.59 16.50 11.28
N TYR A 241 8.57 15.24 10.84
CA TYR A 241 7.64 14.23 11.36
C TYR A 241 7.92 13.92 12.84
N ASN A 242 9.19 13.78 13.24
CA ASN A 242 9.54 13.57 14.64
C ASN A 242 9.09 14.74 15.52
N ALA A 243 9.24 15.97 15.04
CA ALA A 243 8.75 17.15 15.74
C ALA A 243 7.21 17.18 15.83
N MET A 244 6.50 16.83 14.74
CA MET A 244 5.03 16.77 14.71
C MET A 244 4.47 15.69 15.65
N GLU A 245 5.16 14.58 15.83
CA GLU A 245 4.79 13.52 16.77
C GLU A 245 4.79 14.02 18.23
N SER A 246 5.71 14.94 18.58
CA SER A 246 5.78 15.55 19.92
C SER A 246 4.71 16.61 20.19
N GLY A 247 3.90 16.96 19.21
CA GLY A 247 2.83 17.94 19.31
C GLY A 247 2.92 19.07 18.28
N ALA A 248 1.73 19.65 17.88
CA ALA A 248 1.71 20.72 16.87
C ALA A 248 2.41 21.99 17.36
N ASP A 249 2.20 22.34 18.62
CA ASP A 249 2.75 23.56 19.18
C ASP A 249 4.26 23.40 19.44
N THR A 250 4.69 22.23 19.88
CA THR A 250 6.10 21.87 19.96
C THR A 250 6.77 21.92 18.59
N ALA A 251 6.15 21.37 17.56
CA ALA A 251 6.70 21.42 16.19
C ALA A 251 6.81 22.86 15.67
N LYS A 252 5.80 23.70 15.93
CA LYS A 252 5.84 25.13 15.57
C LYS A 252 6.96 25.87 16.31
N SER A 253 7.13 25.61 17.61
CA SER A 253 8.21 26.20 18.42
C SER A 253 9.61 25.83 17.88
N LEU A 254 9.73 24.63 17.27
CA LEU A 254 10.94 24.18 16.60
C LEU A 254 11.08 24.73 15.16
N GLY A 255 10.19 25.63 14.73
CA GLY A 255 10.25 26.27 13.41
C GLY A 255 9.62 25.44 12.27
N VAL A 256 8.92 24.32 12.58
CA VAL A 256 8.30 23.49 11.56
C VAL A 256 7.00 24.12 11.07
N ASN A 257 6.88 24.36 9.77
CA ASN A 257 5.59 24.71 9.15
C ASN A 257 4.70 23.47 9.05
N THR A 258 4.03 23.13 10.15
CA THR A 258 3.22 21.91 10.30
C THR A 258 2.13 21.80 9.23
N ARG A 259 1.56 22.95 8.79
CA ARG A 259 0.52 22.97 7.76
C ARG A 259 1.06 22.58 6.39
N SER A 260 2.18 23.16 5.99
CA SER A 260 2.82 22.86 4.71
C SER A 260 3.27 21.40 4.67
N VAL A 261 3.95 20.93 5.73
CA VAL A 261 4.39 19.53 5.83
C VAL A 261 3.19 18.58 5.75
N MET A 262 2.08 18.87 6.45
CA MET A 262 0.87 18.06 6.40
C MET A 262 0.30 17.98 4.98
N LEU A 263 0.07 19.12 4.32
CA LEU A 263 -0.59 19.16 3.02
C LEU A 263 0.24 18.50 1.92
N VAL A 264 1.54 18.79 1.86
CA VAL A 264 2.42 18.19 0.86
C VAL A 264 2.58 16.70 1.09
N SER A 265 2.76 16.28 2.35
CA SER A 265 2.85 14.85 2.68
C SER A 265 1.57 14.11 2.36
N MET A 266 0.39 14.68 2.67
CA MET A 266 -0.90 14.10 2.28
C MET A 266 -1.01 13.94 0.76
N GLY A 267 -0.64 14.96 -0.01
CA GLY A 267 -0.63 14.90 -1.47
C GLY A 267 0.25 13.79 -2.01
N ILE A 268 1.49 13.69 -1.54
CA ILE A 268 2.44 12.64 -1.95
C ILE A 268 1.94 11.24 -1.55
N CYS A 269 1.46 11.06 -0.31
CA CYS A 269 0.90 9.80 0.15
C CYS A 269 -0.30 9.37 -0.70
N SER A 270 -1.15 10.33 -1.08
CA SER A 270 -2.33 10.07 -1.90
C SER A 270 -1.98 9.69 -3.33
N VAL A 271 -1.05 10.41 -3.97
CA VAL A 271 -0.55 10.07 -5.31
C VAL A 271 0.09 8.69 -5.31
N LEU A 272 0.97 8.41 -4.33
CA LEU A 272 1.62 7.11 -4.19
C LEU A 272 0.61 5.97 -4.05
N SER A 273 -0.42 6.18 -3.22
CA SER A 273 -1.46 5.17 -3.01
C SER A 273 -2.40 5.05 -4.21
N ALA A 274 -2.73 6.16 -4.88
CA ALA A 274 -3.56 6.14 -6.08
C ALA A 274 -2.87 5.38 -7.23
N VAL A 275 -1.56 5.60 -7.43
CA VAL A 275 -0.75 4.84 -8.40
C VAL A 275 -0.73 3.36 -8.04
N ALA A 276 -0.46 3.01 -6.77
CA ALA A 276 -0.44 1.62 -6.35
C ALA A 276 -1.80 0.92 -6.59
N VAL A 277 -2.89 1.54 -6.15
CA VAL A 277 -4.25 0.98 -6.28
C VAL A 277 -4.70 0.92 -7.74
N SER A 278 -4.35 1.90 -8.58
CA SER A 278 -4.75 1.91 -9.99
C SER A 278 -4.19 0.74 -10.80
N PHE A 279 -3.02 0.21 -10.42
CA PHE A 279 -2.39 -0.94 -11.10
C PHE A 279 -2.89 -2.30 -10.61
N VAL A 280 -3.18 -2.43 -9.31
CA VAL A 280 -3.45 -3.73 -8.71
C VAL A 280 -4.84 -3.86 -8.08
N GLY A 281 -5.66 -2.81 -8.14
CA GLY A 281 -6.97 -2.77 -7.46
C GLY A 281 -6.86 -2.47 -5.96
N ILE A 282 -7.97 -2.67 -5.25
CA ILE A 282 -8.06 -2.29 -3.83
C ILE A 282 -7.28 -3.27 -2.95
N ILE A 283 -6.34 -2.73 -2.16
CA ILE A 283 -5.65 -3.45 -1.10
C ILE A 283 -5.82 -2.67 0.20
N SER A 284 -6.38 -3.33 1.21
CA SER A 284 -6.75 -2.71 2.48
C SER A 284 -5.79 -3.07 3.60
N PHE A 285 -5.81 -2.31 4.70
CA PHE A 285 -5.12 -2.55 5.96
C PHE A 285 -3.59 -2.54 5.96
N VAL A 286 -2.90 -2.76 4.86
CA VAL A 286 -1.42 -2.78 4.81
C VAL A 286 -0.85 -1.46 5.35
N GLY A 287 -1.42 -0.32 4.92
CA GLY A 287 -1.02 1.02 5.38
C GLY A 287 -1.34 1.32 6.85
N LEU A 288 -2.20 0.54 7.49
CA LEU A 288 -2.53 0.68 8.91
C LEU A 288 -1.67 -0.27 9.77
N VAL A 289 -1.61 -1.52 9.36
CA VAL A 289 -1.02 -2.62 10.14
C VAL A 289 0.51 -2.57 10.14
N ALA A 290 1.13 -2.39 8.97
CA ALA A 290 2.59 -2.42 8.85
C ALA A 290 3.30 -1.36 9.70
N PRO A 291 2.90 -0.06 9.69
CA PRO A 291 3.48 0.94 10.57
C PRO A 291 3.27 0.62 12.05
N HIS A 292 2.10 0.08 12.39
CA HIS A 292 1.79 -0.27 13.77
C HIS A 292 2.69 -1.40 14.31
N ILE A 293 2.94 -2.43 13.49
CA ILE A 293 3.90 -3.48 13.82
C ILE A 293 5.30 -2.90 14.00
N MET A 294 5.75 -2.05 13.06
CA MET A 294 7.11 -1.50 13.11
C MET A 294 7.33 -0.56 14.29
N ARG A 295 6.31 0.16 14.75
CA ARG A 295 6.42 0.99 15.97
C ARG A 295 6.86 0.21 17.20
N ARG A 296 6.55 -1.07 17.31
CA ARG A 296 7.01 -1.91 18.42
C ARG A 296 8.52 -2.13 18.43
N PHE A 297 9.15 -2.09 17.25
CA PHE A 297 10.58 -2.35 17.10
C PHE A 297 11.40 -1.06 16.98
N THR A 298 10.87 -0.05 16.28
CA THR A 298 11.58 1.20 15.99
C THR A 298 11.12 2.38 16.86
N GLY A 299 9.97 2.24 17.56
CA GLY A 299 9.30 3.37 18.22
C GLY A 299 8.77 4.37 17.19
N ASN A 300 8.51 5.60 17.64
CA ASN A 300 7.96 6.69 16.82
C ASN A 300 9.05 7.52 16.12
N ASP A 301 10.25 6.98 15.92
CA ASP A 301 11.32 7.67 15.22
C ASP A 301 11.21 7.47 13.70
N TYR A 302 10.77 8.49 12.99
CA TYR A 302 10.50 8.43 11.54
C TYR A 302 11.74 8.16 10.68
N ARG A 303 12.96 8.29 11.22
CA ARG A 303 14.19 7.85 10.56
C ARG A 303 14.20 6.34 10.30
N PHE A 304 13.57 5.58 11.19
CA PHE A 304 13.49 4.12 11.14
C PHE A 304 12.08 3.63 10.85
N LEU A 305 11.06 4.36 11.30
CA LEU A 305 9.67 3.96 11.15
C LEU A 305 9.23 3.96 9.67
N VAL A 306 9.59 4.98 8.88
CA VAL A 306 9.21 5.04 7.46
C VAL A 306 9.83 3.89 6.66
N PRO A 307 11.17 3.70 6.63
CA PRO A 307 11.75 2.59 5.90
C PRO A 307 11.35 1.23 6.48
N GLY A 308 11.20 1.12 7.80
CA GLY A 308 10.73 -0.10 8.44
C GLY A 308 9.30 -0.45 8.07
N SER A 309 8.41 0.55 7.99
CA SER A 309 7.03 0.34 7.53
C SER A 309 6.98 -0.12 6.08
N ALA A 310 7.82 0.45 5.20
CA ALA A 310 7.93 0.00 3.81
C ALA A 310 8.32 -1.48 3.72
N VAL A 311 9.34 -1.90 4.46
CA VAL A 311 9.79 -3.31 4.49
C VAL A 311 8.71 -4.22 5.11
N ALA A 312 8.09 -3.80 6.22
CA ALA A 312 7.02 -4.59 6.85
C ALA A 312 5.78 -4.73 5.95
N GLY A 313 5.43 -3.66 5.22
CA GLY A 313 4.33 -3.70 4.26
C GLY A 313 4.63 -4.63 3.07
N ALA A 314 5.85 -4.59 2.56
CA ALA A 314 6.32 -5.52 1.54
C ALA A 314 6.21 -6.98 2.02
N LEU A 315 6.73 -7.25 3.23
CA LEU A 315 6.65 -8.59 3.83
C LEU A 315 5.21 -9.06 4.00
N LEU A 316 4.34 -8.23 4.57
CA LEU A 316 2.93 -8.56 4.77
C LEU A 316 2.25 -8.94 3.46
N LEU A 317 2.49 -8.16 2.40
CA LEU A 317 1.82 -8.39 1.12
C LEU A 317 2.40 -9.59 0.38
N VAL A 318 3.71 -9.85 0.46
CA VAL A 318 4.34 -11.06 -0.07
C VAL A 318 3.80 -12.31 0.63
N LEU A 319 3.67 -12.29 1.95
CA LEU A 319 3.12 -13.42 2.72
C LEU A 319 1.65 -13.64 2.40
N ALA A 320 0.83 -12.57 2.34
CA ALA A 320 -0.58 -12.66 2.00
C ALA A 320 -0.80 -13.20 0.59
N ASP A 321 -0.02 -12.74 -0.40
CA ASP A 321 -0.08 -13.24 -1.77
C ASP A 321 0.36 -14.70 -1.88
N THR A 322 1.44 -15.08 -1.20
CA THR A 322 1.92 -16.47 -1.17
C THR A 322 0.88 -17.40 -0.55
N PHE A 323 0.27 -16.97 0.55
CA PHE A 323 -0.84 -17.70 1.19
C PHE A 323 -2.03 -17.84 0.23
N GLY A 324 -2.46 -16.73 -0.42
CA GLY A 324 -3.59 -16.75 -1.35
C GLY A 324 -3.43 -17.63 -2.57
N ARG A 325 -2.17 -17.91 -2.97
CA ARG A 325 -1.85 -18.84 -4.07
C ARG A 325 -1.68 -20.28 -3.65
N SER A 326 -1.46 -20.54 -2.37
CA SER A 326 -1.10 -21.86 -1.88
C SER A 326 -2.27 -22.63 -1.27
N VAL A 327 -3.20 -21.93 -0.59
CA VAL A 327 -4.22 -22.57 0.27
C VAL A 327 -5.31 -23.29 -0.52
N VAL A 328 -5.75 -22.73 -1.66
CA VAL A 328 -6.86 -23.28 -2.46
C VAL A 328 -6.41 -23.52 -3.91
N ALA A 329 -5.14 -23.90 -4.12
CA ALA A 329 -4.64 -24.11 -5.46
C ALA A 329 -5.53 -25.11 -6.25
N PRO A 330 -5.84 -24.86 -7.54
CA PRO A 330 -5.25 -23.85 -8.41
C PRO A 330 -5.95 -22.47 -8.35
N VAL A 331 -7.00 -22.31 -7.54
CA VAL A 331 -7.72 -21.02 -7.40
C VAL A 331 -6.87 -20.03 -6.62
N ILE A 332 -6.71 -18.84 -7.17
CA ILE A 332 -5.98 -17.74 -6.52
C ILE A 332 -6.96 -16.87 -5.74
N LEU A 333 -6.78 -16.78 -4.43
CA LEU A 333 -7.64 -15.96 -3.59
C LEU A 333 -7.36 -14.47 -3.82
N PRO A 334 -8.42 -13.61 -3.82
CA PRO A 334 -8.28 -12.17 -3.99
C PRO A 334 -7.44 -11.54 -2.87
N ILE A 335 -6.39 -10.78 -3.23
CA ILE A 335 -5.47 -10.20 -2.25
C ILE A 335 -6.13 -9.13 -1.39
N GLY A 336 -7.05 -8.35 -1.94
CA GLY A 336 -7.80 -7.33 -1.21
C GLY A 336 -8.68 -7.95 -0.12
N ALA A 337 -9.37 -9.06 -0.43
CA ALA A 337 -10.16 -9.80 0.55
C ALA A 337 -9.28 -10.41 1.64
N LEU A 338 -8.16 -11.04 1.28
CA LEU A 338 -7.22 -11.62 2.24
C LEU A 338 -6.64 -10.58 3.19
N THR A 339 -6.19 -9.44 2.67
CA THR A 339 -5.63 -8.38 3.50
C THR A 339 -6.68 -7.75 4.40
N ALA A 340 -7.94 -7.65 3.96
CA ALA A 340 -9.05 -7.18 4.79
C ALA A 340 -9.38 -8.19 5.90
N PHE A 341 -9.50 -9.48 5.54
CA PHE A 341 -9.86 -10.54 6.48
C PHE A 341 -8.81 -10.77 7.56
N LEU A 342 -7.53 -10.68 7.21
CA LEU A 342 -6.42 -10.79 8.17
C LEU A 342 -6.15 -9.47 8.90
N GLY A 343 -6.27 -8.36 8.20
CA GLY A 343 -5.94 -7.05 8.71
C GLY A 343 -6.93 -6.51 9.73
N ALA A 344 -8.24 -6.69 9.51
CA ALA A 344 -9.27 -6.16 10.41
C ALA A 344 -9.23 -6.78 11.81
N PRO A 345 -9.19 -8.11 12.01
CA PRO A 345 -9.06 -8.70 13.34
C PRO A 345 -7.75 -8.34 14.02
N MET A 346 -6.65 -8.34 13.27
CA MET A 346 -5.35 -7.95 13.81
C MET A 346 -5.36 -6.51 14.29
N PHE A 347 -5.99 -5.62 13.53
CA PHE A 347 -6.12 -4.22 13.89
C PHE A 347 -6.98 -4.02 15.15
N LEU A 348 -8.12 -4.70 15.26
CA LEU A 348 -8.96 -4.71 16.45
C LEU A 348 -8.17 -5.20 17.66
N PHE A 349 -7.45 -6.31 17.53
CA PHE A 349 -6.59 -6.81 18.61
C PHE A 349 -5.55 -5.80 19.08
N LEU A 350 -4.93 -5.07 18.14
CA LEU A 350 -3.94 -4.04 18.44
C LEU A 350 -4.56 -2.83 19.16
N LEU A 351 -5.79 -2.42 18.78
CA LEU A 351 -6.55 -1.38 19.48
C LEU A 351 -6.84 -1.77 20.94
N PHE A 352 -7.38 -2.96 21.17
CA PHE A 352 -7.68 -3.44 22.53
C PHE A 352 -6.44 -3.53 23.42
N LYS A 353 -5.30 -3.93 22.83
CA LYS A 353 -4.04 -4.02 23.58
C LYS A 353 -3.42 -2.64 23.87
N GLY A 354 -3.62 -1.66 23.01
CA GLY A 354 -3.16 -0.28 23.20
C GLY A 354 -3.90 0.44 24.34
N VAL A 355 -5.20 0.20 24.46
CA VAL A 355 -6.03 0.81 25.52
C VAL A 355 -5.68 0.31 26.93
N LYS A 356 -5.07 -0.87 27.08
CA LYS A 356 -4.66 -1.40 28.39
C LYS A 356 -3.37 -0.77 28.94
N ASN A 357 -2.64 0.01 28.17
CA ASN A 357 -1.34 0.60 28.56
C ASN A 357 -1.39 2.14 28.69
N THR A 358 -2.56 2.74 28.64
CA THR A 358 -2.84 4.15 28.98
C THR A 358 -3.70 4.22 30.25
#